data_89a26920c6eaaa37a2ebfe2970321483
#
_entry.id   89a26920c6eaaa37a2ebfe2970321483
#
_cell.length_a   1.000
_cell.length_b   1.000
_cell.length_c   1.000
_cell.angle_alpha   90.00
_cell.angle_beta   90.00
_cell.angle_gamma   90.00
#
_symmetry.space_group_name_H-M   'P 1'
#
loop_
_entity.id
_entity.type
_entity.pdbx_description
1 polymer ?
#
loop_
_entity_poly.entity_id
_entity_poly.type
_entity_poly.pdbx_seq_one_letter_code
_entity_poly.pdbx_strand_id
1 'polypeptide(L)'
;NAFQNIIEKGTAIVDVGGGSVQISLFDKDNLVTTQNIRMGSLRLRERLADVAERTVRYAAVVEELLDNELRTYKKLYLKDRNIQYVLLVGSYVHDIEQYMQKNGIGREIDRETFLKFYENHVRKGERELAQELGVSNENGALLIPAMVIYKRFLEETGAEKVIILGTDLSDGMAYDHGVKKGILKPEHNFENDIIEAARNIAKRYHTNRNHTIVMEQLALTIFDKLKNVHGLGRRERLLLQIAVLLHDCGKYINMSRSSECSYNIIMATEMIGLSHLEREL
;
A
#
# COMPACT_ATOMS: atom_id res chain seq x y z
N ASN A 1 -5.45 -15.84 8.98
CA ASN A 1 -6.87 -16.29 9.02
C ASN A 1 -7.84 -15.24 9.60
N ALA A 2 -7.47 -14.47 10.65
CA ALA A 2 -8.36 -13.45 11.21
C ALA A 2 -8.67 -12.29 10.23
N PHE A 3 -7.79 -12.03 9.27
CA PHE A 3 -7.90 -10.89 8.36
C PHE A 3 -8.29 -11.25 6.92
N GLN A 4 -8.33 -12.53 6.56
CA GLN A 4 -8.68 -12.96 5.21
C GLN A 4 -10.11 -12.54 4.84
N ASN A 5 -11.07 -12.75 5.74
CA ASN A 5 -12.47 -12.31 5.56
C ASN A 5 -12.64 -10.77 5.43
N ILE A 6 -11.62 -10.01 5.83
CA ILE A 6 -11.61 -8.55 5.79
C ILE A 6 -11.12 -8.08 4.43
N ILE A 7 -10.08 -8.71 3.89
CA ILE A 7 -9.52 -8.41 2.57
C ILE A 7 -10.56 -8.61 1.46
N GLU A 8 -11.42 -9.64 1.60
CA GLU A 8 -12.51 -9.92 0.66
C GLU A 8 -13.56 -8.80 0.57
N LYS A 9 -13.73 -8.03 1.65
CA LYS A 9 -14.78 -7.00 1.77
C LYS A 9 -14.40 -5.62 1.25
N GLY A 10 -13.25 -5.49 0.63
CA GLY A 10 -12.69 -4.20 0.22
C GLY A 10 -11.90 -3.54 1.34
N THR A 11 -10.58 -3.57 1.21
CA THR A 11 -9.66 -3.15 2.26
C THR A 11 -8.55 -2.27 1.70
N ALA A 12 -8.24 -1.19 2.41
CA ALA A 12 -7.04 -0.40 2.18
C ALA A 12 -6.04 -0.64 3.31
N ILE A 13 -4.82 -1.07 2.98
CA ILE A 13 -3.71 -1.11 3.92
C ILE A 13 -2.90 0.17 3.75
N VAL A 14 -2.73 0.91 4.82
CA VAL A 14 -2.03 2.20 4.84
C VAL A 14 -0.82 2.10 5.75
N ASP A 15 0.36 2.12 5.14
CA ASP A 15 1.66 2.11 5.83
C ASP A 15 2.27 3.51 5.76
N VAL A 16 2.35 4.17 6.92
CA VAL A 16 2.95 5.50 7.04
C VAL A 16 4.37 5.39 7.54
N GLY A 17 5.30 5.60 6.61
CA GLY A 17 6.72 5.74 6.92
C GLY A 17 7.16 7.20 7.10
N GLY A 18 8.44 7.40 7.40
CA GLY A 18 9.02 8.75 7.54
C GLY A 18 9.04 9.52 6.21
N GLY A 19 9.41 8.86 5.10
CA GLY A 19 9.58 9.48 3.78
C GLY A 19 8.36 9.40 2.87
N SER A 20 7.52 8.41 3.04
CA SER A 20 6.39 8.12 2.15
C SER A 20 5.26 7.38 2.86
N VAL A 21 4.12 7.34 2.19
CA VAL A 21 2.96 6.52 2.56
C VAL A 21 2.73 5.50 1.47
N GLN A 22 2.72 4.23 1.83
CA GLN A 22 2.37 3.14 0.94
C GLN A 22 0.92 2.73 1.17
N ILE A 23 0.17 2.61 0.07
CA ILE A 23 -1.24 2.25 0.12
C ILE A 23 -1.46 1.06 -0.79
N SER A 24 -1.92 -0.05 -0.22
CA SER A 24 -2.31 -1.24 -0.97
C SER A 24 -3.82 -1.42 -0.87
N LEU A 25 -4.48 -1.51 -2.01
CA LEU A 25 -5.93 -1.73 -2.11
C LEU A 25 -6.20 -3.18 -2.48
N PHE A 26 -7.09 -3.79 -1.72
CA PHE A 26 -7.62 -5.12 -1.98
C PHE A 26 -9.12 -5.06 -2.22
N ASP A 27 -9.59 -5.88 -3.16
CA ASP A 27 -11.00 -6.07 -3.45
C ASP A 27 -11.21 -7.55 -3.84
N LYS A 28 -12.18 -8.20 -3.20
CA LYS A 28 -12.48 -9.62 -3.44
C LYS A 28 -11.26 -10.54 -3.37
N ASP A 29 -10.46 -10.37 -2.32
CA ASP A 29 -9.24 -11.13 -2.04
C ASP A 29 -8.09 -10.92 -3.05
N ASN A 30 -8.18 -9.93 -3.93
CA ASN A 30 -7.16 -9.62 -4.91
C ASN A 30 -6.53 -8.24 -4.68
N LEU A 31 -5.22 -8.16 -4.85
CA LEU A 31 -4.51 -6.90 -4.87
C LEU A 31 -4.88 -6.10 -6.12
N VAL A 32 -5.52 -4.96 -5.91
CA VAL A 32 -5.92 -4.06 -6.99
C VAL A 32 -4.79 -3.17 -7.45
N THR A 33 -4.12 -2.56 -6.50
CA THR A 33 -3.00 -1.64 -6.74
C THR A 33 -2.22 -1.41 -5.45
N THR A 34 -0.95 -1.10 -5.62
CA THR A 34 -0.14 -0.46 -4.59
C THR A 34 0.37 0.85 -5.12
N GLN A 35 0.31 1.89 -4.29
CA GLN A 35 0.80 3.21 -4.62
C GLN A 35 1.67 3.74 -3.48
N ASN A 36 2.70 4.48 -3.84
CA ASN A 36 3.57 5.16 -2.90
C ASN A 36 3.42 6.67 -3.10
N ILE A 37 2.99 7.36 -2.03
CA ILE A 37 2.88 8.82 -2.00
C ILE A 37 4.07 9.34 -1.21
N ARG A 38 4.87 10.23 -1.80
CA ARG A 38 6.08 10.79 -1.18
C ARG A 38 5.75 11.87 -0.13
N MET A 39 4.90 11.52 0.83
CA MET A 39 4.39 12.40 1.90
C MET A 39 4.36 11.67 3.25
N GLY A 40 5.49 11.07 3.65
CA GLY A 40 5.62 10.47 4.98
C GLY A 40 5.72 11.50 6.10
N SER A 41 5.59 11.06 7.33
CA SER A 41 5.50 11.90 8.53
C SER A 41 6.72 12.81 8.74
N LEU A 42 7.94 12.28 8.58
CA LEU A 42 9.17 13.07 8.69
C LEU A 42 9.28 14.09 7.56
N ARG A 43 8.99 13.69 6.34
CA ARG A 43 9.01 14.60 5.18
C ARG A 43 8.02 15.75 5.32
N LEU A 44 6.82 15.49 5.83
CA LEU A 44 5.83 16.53 6.10
C LEU A 44 6.31 17.46 7.20
N ARG A 45 6.89 16.92 8.27
CA ARG A 45 7.47 17.71 9.35
C ARG A 45 8.59 18.63 8.86
N GLU A 46 9.53 18.11 8.08
CA GLU A 46 10.63 18.88 7.51
C GLU A 46 10.14 20.00 6.56
N ARG A 47 9.19 19.68 5.67
CA ARG A 47 8.62 20.68 4.73
C ARG A 47 7.84 21.78 5.43
N LEU A 48 7.31 21.52 6.61
CA LEU A 48 6.47 22.44 7.38
C LEU A 48 7.17 22.96 8.65
N ALA A 49 8.47 22.74 8.80
CA ALA A 49 9.19 23.15 10.01
C ALA A 49 9.00 24.65 10.32
N ASP A 50 9.20 25.52 9.32
CA ASP A 50 9.01 26.98 9.48
C ASP A 50 7.58 27.38 9.76
N VAL A 51 6.61 26.57 9.31
CA VAL A 51 5.17 26.82 9.51
C VAL A 51 4.74 26.31 10.89
N ALA A 52 5.28 25.15 11.31
CA ALA A 52 4.94 24.55 12.61
C ALA A 52 5.25 25.49 13.79
N GLU A 53 6.36 26.26 13.70
CA GLU A 53 6.73 27.24 14.71
C GLU A 53 5.82 28.47 14.74
N ARG A 54 5.09 28.75 13.66
CA ARG A 54 4.31 29.98 13.47
C ARG A 54 2.80 29.79 13.50
N THR A 55 2.31 28.55 13.53
CA THR A 55 0.87 28.28 13.47
C THR A 55 0.39 27.30 14.53
N VAL A 56 -0.73 27.65 15.14
CA VAL A 56 -1.50 26.77 16.03
C VAL A 56 -2.27 25.70 15.21
N ARG A 57 -2.32 25.83 13.89
CA ARG A 57 -3.10 24.97 12.98
C ARG A 57 -2.22 24.03 12.15
N TYR A 58 -1.14 23.53 12.72
CA TYR A 58 -0.21 22.65 11.99
C TYR A 58 -0.90 21.48 11.30
N ALA A 59 -1.80 20.77 12.00
CA ALA A 59 -2.55 19.65 11.42
C ALA A 59 -3.38 20.05 10.19
N ALA A 60 -4.01 21.23 10.20
CA ALA A 60 -4.80 21.72 9.06
C ALA A 60 -3.92 22.00 7.83
N VAL A 61 -2.69 22.50 8.03
CA VAL A 61 -1.73 22.71 6.94
C VAL A 61 -1.26 21.37 6.37
N VAL A 62 -1.02 20.37 7.22
CA VAL A 62 -0.72 19.00 6.78
C VAL A 62 -1.88 18.42 5.95
N GLU A 63 -3.13 18.62 6.40
CA GLU A 63 -4.33 18.19 5.66
C GLU A 63 -4.39 18.84 4.27
N GLU A 64 -4.18 20.15 4.17
CA GLU A 64 -4.21 20.87 2.89
C GLU A 64 -3.17 20.35 1.90
N LEU A 65 -1.94 20.07 2.35
CA LEU A 65 -0.90 19.48 1.51
C LEU A 65 -1.26 18.08 1.02
N LEU A 66 -1.91 17.28 1.87
CA LEU A 66 -2.33 15.93 1.52
C LEU A 66 -3.50 15.92 0.53
N ASP A 67 -4.38 16.91 0.62
CA ASP A 67 -5.63 16.94 -0.15
C ASP A 67 -5.44 16.81 -1.65
N ASN A 68 -4.41 17.45 -2.21
CA ASN A 68 -4.15 17.39 -3.64
C ASN A 68 -3.77 15.98 -4.11
N GLU A 69 -2.87 15.33 -3.39
CA GLU A 69 -2.42 13.97 -3.69
C GLU A 69 -3.56 12.96 -3.46
N LEU A 70 -4.31 13.10 -2.37
CA LEU A 70 -5.42 12.23 -2.04
C LEU A 70 -6.60 12.35 -3.00
N ARG A 71 -6.91 13.56 -3.49
CA ARG A 71 -7.93 13.74 -4.54
C ARG A 71 -7.54 13.00 -5.83
N THR A 72 -6.27 13.10 -6.22
CA THR A 72 -5.75 12.36 -7.37
C THR A 72 -5.83 10.86 -7.14
N TYR A 73 -5.39 10.39 -5.98
CA TYR A 73 -5.48 8.99 -5.57
C TYR A 73 -6.92 8.47 -5.60
N LYS A 74 -7.86 9.20 -4.99
CA LYS A 74 -9.30 8.87 -4.99
C LYS A 74 -9.86 8.72 -6.40
N LYS A 75 -9.58 9.69 -7.26
CA LYS A 75 -10.06 9.70 -8.65
C LYS A 75 -9.54 8.50 -9.45
N LEU A 76 -8.29 8.11 -9.24
CA LEU A 76 -7.64 7.05 -10.02
C LEU A 76 -7.90 5.65 -9.46
N TYR A 77 -8.00 5.49 -8.15
CA TYR A 77 -7.93 4.17 -7.51
C TYR A 77 -9.15 3.82 -6.65
N LEU A 78 -9.82 4.81 -6.04
CA LEU A 78 -10.98 4.56 -5.17
C LEU A 78 -12.32 4.69 -5.89
N LYS A 79 -12.37 5.29 -7.09
CA LYS A 79 -13.58 5.44 -7.86
C LYS A 79 -14.25 4.07 -8.07
N ASP A 80 -15.54 4.01 -7.81
CA ASP A 80 -16.39 2.82 -7.98
C ASP A 80 -16.00 1.61 -7.08
N ARG A 81 -15.27 1.86 -5.98
CA ARG A 81 -14.89 0.83 -5.00
C ARG A 81 -15.51 1.12 -3.65
N ASN A 82 -16.00 0.06 -3.02
CA ASN A 82 -16.48 0.12 -1.65
C ASN A 82 -15.38 -0.41 -0.71
N ILE A 83 -14.72 0.49 0.00
CA ILE A 83 -13.72 0.14 1.01
C ILE A 83 -14.40 0.13 2.37
N GLN A 84 -14.49 -1.05 2.98
CA GLN A 84 -15.13 -1.21 4.28
C GLN A 84 -14.12 -1.10 5.43
N TYR A 85 -12.87 -1.51 5.19
CA TYR A 85 -11.82 -1.57 6.19
C TYR A 85 -10.61 -0.76 5.78
N VAL A 86 -10.03 -0.05 6.74
CA VAL A 86 -8.68 0.53 6.65
C VAL A 86 -7.80 -0.14 7.68
N LEU A 87 -6.74 -0.80 7.22
CA LEU A 87 -5.71 -1.38 8.08
C LEU A 87 -4.57 -0.38 8.20
N LEU A 88 -4.27 0.02 9.41
CA LEU A 88 -3.13 0.87 9.72
C LEU A 88 -1.95 0.00 10.12
N VAL A 89 -0.82 0.20 9.47
CA VAL A 89 0.45 -0.49 9.76
C VAL A 89 1.60 0.50 9.82
N GLY A 90 2.72 0.07 10.37
CA GLY A 90 3.93 0.87 10.53
C GLY A 90 4.27 1.19 11.99
N SER A 91 5.48 1.72 12.22
CA SER A 91 6.01 1.95 13.58
C SER A 91 5.16 2.88 14.44
N TYR A 92 4.56 3.91 13.84
CA TYR A 92 3.67 4.83 14.59
C TYR A 92 2.38 4.16 15.06
N VAL A 93 1.92 3.14 14.34
CA VAL A 93 0.70 2.40 14.67
C VAL A 93 0.90 1.56 15.92
N HIS A 94 2.12 1.06 16.15
CA HIS A 94 2.45 0.31 17.37
C HIS A 94 2.22 1.15 18.64
N ASP A 95 2.65 2.41 18.63
CA ASP A 95 2.46 3.33 19.74
C ASP A 95 0.97 3.62 19.99
N ILE A 96 0.21 3.83 18.91
CA ILE A 96 -1.25 4.04 18.97
C ILE A 96 -1.94 2.79 19.50
N GLU A 97 -1.55 1.60 19.03
CA GLU A 97 -2.12 0.33 19.48
C GLU A 97 -1.89 0.12 20.97
N GLN A 98 -0.66 0.32 21.45
CA GLN A 98 -0.35 0.19 22.87
C GLN A 98 -1.18 1.13 23.75
N TYR A 99 -1.34 2.38 23.33
CA TYR A 99 -2.17 3.36 24.04
C TYR A 99 -3.64 2.90 24.08
N MET A 100 -4.20 2.47 22.95
CA MET A 100 -5.59 2.00 22.88
C MET A 100 -5.83 0.79 23.74
N GLN A 101 -4.93 -0.21 23.71
CA GLN A 101 -5.02 -1.40 24.55
C GLN A 101 -4.98 -1.08 26.05
N LYS A 102 -4.11 -0.16 26.49
CA LYS A 102 -4.04 0.32 27.88
C LYS A 102 -5.35 0.96 28.33
N ASN A 103 -6.11 1.54 27.38
CA ASN A 103 -7.40 2.18 27.64
C ASN A 103 -8.60 1.24 27.38
N GLY A 104 -8.36 -0.07 27.21
CA GLY A 104 -9.41 -1.07 27.01
C GLY A 104 -10.04 -1.06 25.61
N ILE A 105 -9.40 -0.40 24.63
CA ILE A 105 -9.86 -0.32 23.23
C ILE A 105 -9.17 -1.44 22.45
N GLY A 106 -9.95 -2.24 21.72
CA GLY A 106 -9.44 -3.34 20.90
C GLY A 106 -8.75 -2.85 19.62
N ARG A 107 -8.19 -3.82 18.85
CA ARG A 107 -7.53 -3.56 17.56
C ARG A 107 -8.49 -3.18 16.44
N GLU A 108 -9.70 -3.73 16.45
CA GLU A 108 -10.75 -3.37 15.51
C GLU A 108 -11.68 -2.36 16.18
N ILE A 109 -11.75 -1.20 15.58
CA ILE A 109 -12.56 -0.07 16.04
C ILE A 109 -13.40 0.49 14.90
N ASP A 110 -14.47 1.17 15.25
CA ASP A 110 -15.23 1.94 14.26
C ASP A 110 -14.55 3.28 13.93
N ARG A 111 -14.96 3.84 12.80
CA ARG A 111 -14.49 5.14 12.31
C ARG A 111 -14.63 6.24 13.37
N GLU A 112 -15.75 6.26 14.08
CA GLU A 112 -16.05 7.30 15.07
C GLU A 112 -15.06 7.24 16.24
N THR A 113 -14.75 6.07 16.73
CA THR A 113 -13.74 5.85 17.79
C THR A 113 -12.37 6.35 17.37
N PHE A 114 -11.94 6.07 16.12
CA PHE A 114 -10.67 6.60 15.61
C PHE A 114 -10.67 8.13 15.48
N LEU A 115 -11.76 8.72 14.98
CA LEU A 115 -11.87 10.17 14.84
C LEU A 115 -11.88 10.87 16.20
N LYS A 116 -12.54 10.31 17.22
CA LYS A 116 -12.47 10.81 18.60
C LYS A 116 -11.06 10.75 19.16
N PHE A 117 -10.35 9.65 18.92
CA PHE A 117 -8.94 9.53 19.29
C PHE A 117 -8.12 10.63 18.63
N TYR A 118 -8.27 10.84 17.32
CA TYR A 118 -7.59 11.88 16.57
C TYR A 118 -7.88 13.28 17.15
N GLU A 119 -9.13 13.65 17.36
CA GLU A 119 -9.54 14.95 17.86
C GLU A 119 -8.99 15.26 19.25
N ASN A 120 -8.91 14.23 20.11
CA ASN A 120 -8.41 14.36 21.47
C ASN A 120 -6.88 14.58 21.52
N HIS A 121 -6.14 14.15 20.48
CA HIS A 121 -4.69 14.15 20.49
C HIS A 121 -4.05 15.16 19.52
N VAL A 122 -4.71 15.46 18.40
CA VAL A 122 -4.12 16.31 17.34
C VAL A 122 -3.82 17.75 17.77
N ARG A 123 -4.50 18.23 18.81
CA ARG A 123 -4.33 19.60 19.35
C ARG A 123 -3.31 19.67 20.48
N LYS A 124 -2.81 18.54 20.96
CA LYS A 124 -1.80 18.47 22.00
C LYS A 124 -0.44 18.90 21.46
N GLY A 125 0.37 19.48 22.31
CA GLY A 125 1.76 19.75 21.98
C GLY A 125 2.56 18.43 21.83
N GLU A 126 3.63 18.45 21.03
CA GLU A 126 4.46 17.26 20.76
C GLU A 126 4.91 16.55 22.06
N ARG A 127 5.29 17.31 23.09
CA ARG A 127 5.73 16.77 24.38
C ARG A 127 4.59 16.13 25.18
N GLU A 128 3.43 16.78 25.20
CA GLU A 128 2.25 16.26 25.90
C GLU A 128 1.79 14.96 25.25
N LEU A 129 1.74 14.94 23.92
CA LEU A 129 1.41 13.73 23.14
C LEU A 129 2.41 12.59 23.39
N ALA A 130 3.72 12.90 23.41
CA ALA A 130 4.75 11.93 23.68
C ALA A 130 4.62 11.32 25.10
N GLN A 131 4.34 12.13 26.10
CA GLN A 131 4.15 11.65 27.48
C GLN A 131 2.91 10.76 27.61
N GLU A 132 1.81 11.15 26.98
CA GLU A 132 0.55 10.40 27.06
C GLU A 132 0.61 9.06 26.36
N LEU A 133 1.23 8.99 25.17
CA LEU A 133 1.43 7.75 24.45
C LEU A 133 2.63 6.93 24.96
N GLY A 134 3.47 7.52 25.82
CA GLY A 134 4.63 6.83 26.39
C GLY A 134 5.78 6.64 25.41
N VAL A 135 5.93 7.58 24.45
CA VAL A 135 6.95 7.54 23.40
C VAL A 135 8.01 8.64 23.61
N SER A 136 9.09 8.60 22.83
CA SER A 136 10.08 9.68 22.81
C SER A 136 9.49 10.98 22.25
N ASN A 137 10.07 12.13 22.63
CA ASN A 137 9.63 13.43 22.07
C ASN A 137 9.78 13.50 20.55
N GLU A 138 10.79 12.84 20.00
CA GLU A 138 11.01 12.75 18.55
C GLU A 138 9.88 11.99 17.86
N ASN A 139 9.45 10.87 18.42
CA ASN A 139 8.32 10.09 17.92
C ASN A 139 7.00 10.88 18.09
N GLY A 140 6.80 11.56 19.23
CA GLY A 140 5.63 12.41 19.46
C GLY A 140 5.44 13.47 18.38
N ALA A 141 6.54 14.07 17.93
CA ALA A 141 6.53 15.06 16.84
C ALA A 141 6.12 14.49 15.47
N LEU A 142 6.38 13.20 15.23
CA LEU A 142 6.06 12.50 13.99
C LEU A 142 4.67 11.87 14.01
N LEU A 143 4.10 11.68 15.20
CA LEU A 143 2.76 11.09 15.36
C LEU A 143 1.65 12.02 14.83
N ILE A 144 1.76 13.33 15.01
CA ILE A 144 0.74 14.26 14.51
C ILE A 144 0.56 14.16 12.99
N PRO A 145 1.61 14.32 12.16
CA PRO A 145 1.44 14.13 10.71
C PRO A 145 1.01 12.71 10.34
N ALA A 146 1.45 11.67 11.06
CA ALA A 146 0.99 10.30 10.82
C ALA A 146 -0.52 10.15 11.10
N MET A 147 -1.01 10.66 12.21
CA MET A 147 -2.44 10.63 12.56
C MET A 147 -3.29 11.41 11.53
N VAL A 148 -2.79 12.55 11.04
CA VAL A 148 -3.46 13.33 9.98
C VAL A 148 -3.57 12.49 8.71
N ILE A 149 -2.50 11.81 8.31
CA ILE A 149 -2.51 10.93 7.13
C ILE A 149 -3.57 9.83 7.29
N TYR A 150 -3.57 9.11 8.41
CA TYR A 150 -4.55 8.04 8.66
C TYR A 150 -5.98 8.56 8.66
N LYS A 151 -6.24 9.68 9.34
CA LYS A 151 -7.57 10.33 9.34
C LYS A 151 -8.03 10.67 7.93
N ARG A 152 -7.17 11.31 7.13
CA ARG A 152 -7.52 11.70 5.76
C ARG A 152 -7.80 10.49 4.86
N PHE A 153 -7.01 9.42 4.98
CA PHE A 153 -7.29 8.18 4.26
C PHE A 153 -8.62 7.55 4.67
N LEU A 154 -8.92 7.53 5.96
CA LEU A 154 -10.20 7.03 6.47
C LEU A 154 -11.39 7.84 5.92
N GLU A 155 -11.25 9.15 5.82
CA GLU A 155 -12.27 10.04 5.24
C GLU A 155 -12.45 9.81 3.74
N GLU A 156 -11.35 9.74 2.98
CA GLU A 156 -11.40 9.59 1.53
C GLU A 156 -11.88 8.21 1.06
N THR A 157 -11.59 7.15 1.82
CA THR A 157 -12.09 5.80 1.54
C THR A 157 -13.55 5.62 1.94
N GLY A 158 -14.03 6.40 2.91
CA GLY A 158 -15.35 6.24 3.49
C GLY A 158 -15.51 4.98 4.35
N ALA A 159 -14.40 4.29 4.68
CA ALA A 159 -14.43 3.06 5.46
C ALA A 159 -15.04 3.26 6.85
N GLU A 160 -15.81 2.26 7.28
CA GLU A 160 -16.51 2.27 8.56
C GLU A 160 -15.67 1.66 9.70
N LYS A 161 -14.72 0.80 9.34
CA LYS A 161 -13.89 0.05 10.28
C LYS A 161 -12.41 0.35 10.10
N VAL A 162 -11.72 0.47 11.21
CA VAL A 162 -10.27 0.65 11.29
C VAL A 162 -9.68 -0.49 12.07
N ILE A 163 -8.63 -1.10 11.51
CA ILE A 163 -7.86 -2.13 12.20
C ILE A 163 -6.47 -1.58 12.45
N ILE A 164 -6.09 -1.56 13.71
CA ILE A 164 -4.81 -1.04 14.17
C ILE A 164 -3.89 -2.24 14.40
N LEU A 165 -2.91 -2.38 13.51
CA LEU A 165 -1.94 -3.47 13.54
C LEU A 165 -0.57 -2.90 13.85
N GLY A 166 -0.12 -3.07 15.07
CA GLY A 166 1.23 -2.70 15.49
C GLY A 166 2.32 -3.61 14.91
N THR A 167 2.14 -4.03 13.66
CA THR A 167 3.13 -4.81 12.91
C THR A 167 3.95 -3.89 12.02
N ASP A 168 5.20 -4.24 11.84
CA ASP A 168 6.14 -3.49 11.02
C ASP A 168 6.86 -4.37 9.99
N LEU A 169 7.83 -3.78 9.28
CA LEU A 169 8.63 -4.48 8.28
C LEU A 169 9.42 -5.67 8.88
N SER A 170 9.86 -5.57 10.13
CA SER A 170 10.62 -6.65 10.78
C SER A 170 9.77 -7.89 11.02
N ASP A 171 8.49 -7.73 11.35
CA ASP A 171 7.54 -8.84 11.47
C ASP A 171 7.34 -9.54 10.12
N GLY A 172 7.21 -8.75 9.05
CA GLY A 172 7.11 -9.26 7.68
C GLY A 172 8.36 -10.05 7.27
N MET A 173 9.54 -9.54 7.58
CA MET A 173 10.81 -10.23 7.32
C MET A 173 10.96 -11.52 8.13
N ALA A 174 10.55 -11.53 9.38
CA ALA A 174 10.56 -12.72 10.23
C ALA A 174 9.60 -13.79 9.70
N TYR A 175 8.40 -13.39 9.27
CA TYR A 175 7.45 -14.29 8.62
C TYR A 175 8.01 -14.90 7.33
N ASP A 176 8.52 -14.08 6.40
CA ASP A 176 9.12 -14.54 5.14
C ASP A 176 10.28 -15.51 5.38
N HIS A 177 11.14 -15.19 6.37
CA HIS A 177 12.23 -16.10 6.75
C HIS A 177 11.70 -17.43 7.29
N GLY A 178 10.66 -17.41 8.13
CA GLY A 178 10.02 -18.62 8.67
C GLY A 178 9.42 -19.50 7.56
N VAL A 179 8.78 -18.88 6.56
CA VAL A 179 8.23 -19.59 5.39
C VAL A 179 9.37 -20.18 4.54
N LYS A 180 10.42 -19.42 4.22
CA LYS A 180 11.57 -19.89 3.45
C LYS A 180 12.33 -21.04 4.12
N LYS A 181 12.34 -21.08 5.45
CA LYS A 181 12.93 -22.17 6.25
C LYS A 181 12.00 -23.37 6.44
N GLY A 182 10.76 -23.30 5.96
CA GLY A 182 9.76 -24.35 6.16
C GLY A 182 9.23 -24.46 7.60
N ILE A 183 9.50 -23.46 8.45
CA ILE A 183 9.00 -23.38 9.82
C ILE A 183 7.53 -22.98 9.83
N LEU A 184 7.16 -22.09 8.92
CA LEU A 184 5.79 -21.62 8.72
C LEU A 184 5.26 -22.06 7.36
N LYS A 185 3.97 -22.37 7.29
CA LYS A 185 3.31 -22.57 5.99
C LYS A 185 2.83 -21.24 5.45
N PRO A 186 3.04 -20.95 4.16
CA PRO A 186 2.47 -19.76 3.56
C PRO A 186 0.95 -19.84 3.58
N GLU A 187 0.29 -18.86 4.17
CA GLU A 187 -1.17 -18.78 4.22
C GLU A 187 -1.75 -18.04 3.01
N HIS A 188 -0.90 -17.30 2.29
CA HIS A 188 -1.29 -16.48 1.15
C HIS A 188 -0.37 -16.72 -0.04
N ASN A 189 -0.92 -16.63 -1.26
CA ASN A 189 -0.15 -16.75 -2.51
C ASN A 189 0.25 -15.38 -3.05
N PHE A 190 1.37 -14.86 -2.59
CA PHE A 190 1.91 -13.57 -3.04
C PHE A 190 2.23 -13.50 -4.54
N GLU A 191 2.52 -14.64 -5.21
CA GLU A 191 2.71 -14.64 -6.67
C GLU A 191 1.41 -14.31 -7.40
N ASN A 192 0.28 -14.77 -6.87
CA ASN A 192 -1.02 -14.41 -7.44
C ASN A 192 -1.29 -12.90 -7.32
N ASP A 193 -0.89 -12.26 -6.23
CA ASP A 193 -1.03 -10.80 -6.07
C ASP A 193 -0.25 -10.03 -7.15
N ILE A 194 0.95 -10.49 -7.47
CA ILE A 194 1.78 -9.87 -8.53
C ILE A 194 1.08 -10.01 -9.90
N ILE A 195 0.54 -11.20 -10.19
CA ILE A 195 -0.19 -11.46 -11.43
C ILE A 195 -1.45 -10.59 -11.52
N GLU A 196 -2.24 -10.51 -10.44
CA GLU A 196 -3.45 -9.69 -10.42
C GLU A 196 -3.14 -8.19 -10.50
N ALA A 197 -2.05 -7.72 -9.86
CA ALA A 197 -1.56 -6.37 -10.04
C ALA A 197 -1.21 -6.08 -11.51
N ALA A 198 -0.50 -6.98 -12.18
CA ALA A 198 -0.21 -6.87 -13.61
C ALA A 198 -1.49 -6.82 -14.47
N ARG A 199 -2.48 -7.69 -14.19
CA ARG A 199 -3.78 -7.68 -14.88
C ARG A 199 -4.53 -6.36 -14.67
N ASN A 200 -4.49 -5.79 -13.46
CA ASN A 200 -5.11 -4.52 -13.17
C ASN A 200 -4.40 -3.35 -13.89
N ILE A 201 -3.08 -3.40 -14.04
CA ILE A 201 -2.31 -2.44 -14.86
C ILE A 201 -2.73 -2.59 -16.33
N ALA A 202 -2.73 -3.80 -16.89
CA ALA A 202 -3.16 -4.08 -18.25
C ALA A 202 -4.59 -3.54 -18.53
N LYS A 203 -5.51 -3.76 -17.59
CA LYS A 203 -6.88 -3.22 -17.67
C LYS A 203 -6.91 -1.69 -17.67
N ARG A 204 -6.08 -1.04 -16.85
CA ARG A 204 -5.99 0.43 -16.78
C ARG A 204 -5.54 1.03 -18.10
N TYR A 205 -4.60 0.38 -18.78
CA TYR A 205 -4.07 0.79 -20.08
C TYR A 205 -4.85 0.19 -21.26
N HIS A 206 -6.07 -0.30 -21.02
CA HIS A 206 -7.00 -0.79 -22.03
C HIS A 206 -6.40 -1.81 -23.00
N THR A 207 -5.53 -2.74 -22.51
CA THR A 207 -5.02 -3.82 -23.35
C THR A 207 -6.16 -4.73 -23.83
N ASN A 208 -5.98 -5.35 -24.99
CA ASN A 208 -6.96 -6.28 -25.52
C ASN A 208 -6.97 -7.58 -24.70
N ARG A 209 -7.99 -7.74 -23.87
CA ARG A 209 -8.12 -8.88 -22.94
C ARG A 209 -8.01 -10.25 -23.64
N ASN A 210 -8.70 -10.42 -24.78
CA ASN A 210 -8.70 -11.72 -25.47
C ASN A 210 -7.33 -12.03 -26.04
N HIS A 211 -6.66 -11.04 -26.64
CA HIS A 211 -5.29 -11.19 -27.10
C HIS A 211 -4.35 -11.56 -25.96
N THR A 212 -4.42 -10.84 -24.84
CA THR A 212 -3.55 -11.08 -23.69
C THR A 212 -3.73 -12.48 -23.11
N ILE A 213 -4.97 -13.00 -23.00
CA ILE A 213 -5.24 -14.36 -22.51
C ILE A 213 -4.60 -15.41 -23.42
N VAL A 214 -4.75 -15.27 -24.75
CA VAL A 214 -4.18 -16.21 -25.72
C VAL A 214 -2.64 -16.18 -25.67
N MET A 215 -2.06 -14.99 -25.62
CA MET A 215 -0.61 -14.80 -25.52
C MET A 215 -0.05 -15.37 -24.22
N GLU A 216 -0.73 -15.18 -23.09
CA GLU A 216 -0.36 -15.75 -21.79
C GLU A 216 -0.33 -17.29 -21.86
N GLN A 217 -1.39 -17.90 -22.37
CA GLN A 217 -1.49 -19.36 -22.51
C GLN A 217 -0.40 -19.92 -23.41
N LEU A 218 -0.15 -19.30 -24.57
CA LEU A 218 0.88 -19.73 -25.51
C LEU A 218 2.27 -19.62 -24.91
N ALA A 219 2.62 -18.46 -24.33
CA ALA A 219 3.94 -18.21 -23.76
C ALA A 219 4.25 -19.18 -22.61
N LEU A 220 3.30 -19.39 -21.69
CA LEU A 220 3.48 -20.30 -20.58
C LEU A 220 3.54 -21.77 -21.04
N THR A 221 2.75 -22.14 -22.05
CA THR A 221 2.82 -23.50 -22.62
C THR A 221 4.18 -23.78 -23.27
N ILE A 222 4.71 -22.81 -24.02
CA ILE A 222 6.04 -22.92 -24.65
C ILE A 222 7.11 -23.01 -23.57
N PHE A 223 7.06 -22.12 -22.58
CA PHE A 223 8.00 -22.14 -21.46
C PHE A 223 8.02 -23.50 -20.76
N ASP A 224 6.85 -24.01 -20.36
CA ASP A 224 6.73 -25.25 -19.61
C ASP A 224 7.21 -26.47 -20.44
N LYS A 225 6.92 -26.48 -21.76
CA LYS A 225 7.40 -27.57 -22.67
C LYS A 225 8.90 -27.54 -22.92
N LEU A 226 9.51 -26.36 -22.94
CA LEU A 226 10.94 -26.18 -23.16
C LEU A 226 11.77 -26.17 -21.86
N LYS A 227 11.19 -26.53 -20.73
CA LYS A 227 11.85 -26.48 -19.41
C LYS A 227 13.18 -27.23 -19.38
N ASN A 228 13.27 -28.37 -20.05
CA ASN A 228 14.50 -29.17 -20.13
C ASN A 228 15.58 -28.54 -21.04
N VAL A 229 15.21 -27.58 -21.88
CA VAL A 229 16.12 -26.86 -22.78
C VAL A 229 16.69 -25.61 -22.11
N HIS A 230 15.82 -24.76 -21.51
CA HIS A 230 16.25 -23.52 -20.92
C HIS A 230 16.69 -23.63 -19.45
N GLY A 231 16.23 -24.64 -18.71
CA GLY A 231 16.59 -24.87 -17.31
C GLY A 231 16.10 -23.80 -16.31
N LEU A 232 15.25 -22.88 -16.77
CA LEU A 232 14.71 -21.79 -15.94
C LEU A 232 13.66 -22.29 -14.93
N GLY A 233 13.48 -21.54 -13.83
CA GLY A 233 12.63 -21.94 -12.72
C GLY A 233 11.27 -21.22 -12.68
N ARG A 234 10.65 -21.33 -11.50
CA ARG A 234 9.32 -20.77 -11.25
C ARG A 234 9.31 -19.23 -11.30
N ARG A 235 10.40 -18.60 -10.86
CA ARG A 235 10.50 -17.14 -10.82
C ARG A 235 10.55 -16.54 -12.22
N GLU A 236 11.35 -17.14 -13.12
CA GLU A 236 11.45 -16.71 -14.52
C GLU A 236 10.13 -16.95 -15.27
N ARG A 237 9.42 -18.02 -14.92
CA ARG A 237 8.08 -18.26 -15.44
C ARG A 237 7.09 -17.16 -15.04
N LEU A 238 7.15 -16.71 -13.79
CA LEU A 238 6.33 -15.57 -13.31
C LEU A 238 6.68 -14.29 -14.05
N LEU A 239 7.98 -13.98 -14.20
CA LEU A 239 8.44 -12.79 -14.93
C LEU A 239 7.96 -12.79 -16.39
N LEU A 240 8.07 -13.94 -17.09
CA LEU A 240 7.52 -14.10 -18.43
C LEU A 240 6.01 -13.83 -18.46
N GLN A 241 5.26 -14.37 -17.51
CA GLN A 241 3.82 -14.14 -17.41
C GLN A 241 3.48 -12.66 -17.28
N ILE A 242 4.20 -11.94 -16.40
CA ILE A 242 4.00 -10.49 -16.18
C ILE A 242 4.37 -9.71 -17.45
N ALA A 243 5.50 -10.05 -18.09
CA ALA A 243 5.91 -9.39 -19.34
C ALA A 243 4.85 -9.56 -20.42
N VAL A 244 4.27 -10.76 -20.56
CA VAL A 244 3.19 -11.03 -21.52
C VAL A 244 1.90 -10.26 -21.16
N LEU A 245 1.56 -10.13 -19.88
CA LEU A 245 0.39 -9.36 -19.46
C LEU A 245 0.52 -7.87 -19.79
N LEU A 246 1.75 -7.33 -19.75
CA LEU A 246 2.02 -5.89 -19.84
C LEU A 246 2.59 -5.43 -21.19
N HIS A 247 2.94 -6.35 -22.09
CA HIS A 247 3.64 -6.01 -23.34
C HIS A 247 2.92 -4.98 -24.22
N ASP A 248 1.59 -4.96 -24.19
CA ASP A 248 0.75 -4.11 -25.02
C ASP A 248 0.29 -2.81 -24.32
N CYS A 249 0.62 -2.61 -23.04
CA CYS A 249 0.18 -1.43 -22.27
C CYS A 249 0.59 -0.10 -22.94
N GLY A 250 1.76 -0.08 -23.57
CA GLY A 250 2.29 1.10 -24.24
C GLY A 250 1.50 1.57 -25.46
N LYS A 251 0.69 0.69 -26.08
CA LYS A 251 -0.18 1.07 -27.19
C LYS A 251 -1.19 2.15 -26.81
N TYR A 252 -1.56 2.22 -25.55
CA TYR A 252 -2.43 3.27 -25.01
C TYR A 252 -1.80 4.68 -25.14
N ILE A 253 -0.47 4.76 -25.10
CA ILE A 253 0.28 6.02 -25.21
C ILE A 253 0.68 6.27 -26.68
N ASN A 254 1.34 5.29 -27.32
CA ASN A 254 1.85 5.42 -28.68
C ASN A 254 1.88 4.06 -29.38
N MET A 255 1.19 3.94 -30.53
CA MET A 255 1.13 2.71 -31.31
C MET A 255 2.46 2.33 -31.95
N SER A 256 3.23 3.31 -32.42
CA SER A 256 4.49 3.09 -33.14
C SER A 256 5.67 2.80 -32.20
N ARG A 257 5.61 3.31 -30.95
CA ARG A 257 6.64 3.12 -29.90
C ARG A 257 6.10 2.36 -28.71
N SER A 258 5.23 1.40 -28.98
CA SER A 258 4.48 0.71 -27.92
C SER A 258 5.38 -0.02 -26.92
N SER A 259 6.45 -0.67 -27.37
CA SER A 259 7.39 -1.39 -26.49
C SER A 259 8.11 -0.46 -25.52
N GLU A 260 8.62 0.68 -26.02
CA GLU A 260 9.26 1.69 -25.17
C GLU A 260 8.29 2.30 -24.16
N CYS A 261 7.06 2.57 -24.59
CA CYS A 261 6.01 3.04 -23.70
C CYS A 261 5.60 1.99 -22.66
N SER A 262 5.54 0.70 -23.02
CA SER A 262 5.28 -0.39 -22.07
C SER A 262 6.39 -0.49 -21.03
N TYR A 263 7.65 -0.44 -21.43
CA TYR A 263 8.79 -0.41 -20.52
C TYR A 263 8.68 0.76 -19.52
N ASN A 264 8.43 1.98 -20.03
CA ASN A 264 8.28 3.15 -19.17
C ASN A 264 7.12 3.03 -18.18
N ILE A 265 5.99 2.44 -18.59
CA ILE A 265 4.85 2.16 -17.70
C ILE A 265 5.27 1.19 -16.60
N ILE A 266 5.95 0.09 -16.95
CA ILE A 266 6.39 -0.93 -16.00
C ILE A 266 7.36 -0.33 -14.98
N MET A 267 8.35 0.44 -15.46
CA MET A 267 9.34 1.08 -14.60
C MET A 267 8.76 2.16 -13.68
N ALA A 268 7.75 2.89 -14.16
CA ALA A 268 7.07 3.94 -13.39
C ALA A 268 5.99 3.40 -12.43
N THR A 269 5.61 2.12 -12.56
CA THR A 269 4.52 1.54 -11.76
C THR A 269 5.08 0.78 -10.56
N GLU A 270 4.51 1.03 -9.37
CA GLU A 270 4.81 0.23 -8.19
C GLU A 270 4.17 -1.16 -8.32
N MET A 271 5.03 -2.19 -8.32
CA MET A 271 4.61 -3.60 -8.33
C MET A 271 5.24 -4.31 -7.13
N ILE A 272 4.46 -4.51 -6.07
CA ILE A 272 4.90 -5.27 -4.90
C ILE A 272 5.32 -6.68 -5.33
N GLY A 273 6.42 -7.15 -4.77
CA GLY A 273 6.95 -8.49 -5.02
C GLY A 273 7.88 -8.61 -6.23
N LEU A 274 8.10 -7.52 -7.00
CA LEU A 274 9.16 -7.45 -8.01
C LEU A 274 10.30 -6.53 -7.54
N SER A 275 11.52 -6.99 -7.68
CA SER A 275 12.71 -6.15 -7.50
C SER A 275 12.86 -5.16 -8.66
N HIS A 276 13.71 -4.16 -8.48
CA HIS A 276 14.02 -3.19 -9.55
C HIS A 276 14.60 -3.87 -10.78
N LEU A 277 15.55 -4.80 -10.60
CA LEU A 277 16.16 -5.58 -11.69
C LEU A 277 15.13 -6.44 -12.43
N GLU A 278 14.18 -7.04 -11.73
CA GLU A 278 13.13 -7.85 -12.37
C GLU A 278 12.13 -7.01 -13.18
N ARG A 279 11.99 -5.74 -12.86
CA ARG A 279 11.18 -4.82 -13.68
C ARG A 279 11.92 -4.33 -14.93
N GLU A 280 13.26 -4.32 -14.90
CA GLU A 280 14.09 -3.98 -16.06
C GLU A 280 14.15 -5.11 -17.10
N LEU A 281 13.97 -6.37 -16.68
CA LEU A 281 13.92 -7.54 -17.56
C LEU A 281 12.64 -7.58 -18.40
#